data_044884711abdf146e8924520ce4efc34
#
_entry.id   044884711abdf146e8924520ce4efc34
#
_cell.length_a   1.000
_cell.length_b   1.000
_cell.length_c   1.000
_cell.angle_alpha   90.00
_cell.angle_beta   90.00
_cell.angle_gamma   90.00
#
_symmetry.space_group_name_H-M   'P 1'
#
loop_
_entity.id
_entity.type
_entity.pdbx_description
1 polymer ?
#
loop_
_entity_poly.entity_id
_entity_poly.type
_entity_poly.pdbx_seq_one_letter_code
_entity_poly.pdbx_strand_id
1 'polypeptide(L)' 'MAKKSGDSVYKIVEVVGTSPTSWEEAGRRAIQAASKTLRDLRIAEVVKQDMAIENGKVVAYRTRMLLSYKYQA' A
#
# COMPACT_ATOMS: atom_id res chain seq x y z
N MET A 1 -4.50 -25.09 -16.07
CA MET A 1 -4.27 -24.89 -15.47
C MET A 1 -4.27 -24.47 -14.72
N ALA A 2 -4.37 -24.81 -14.53
CA ALA A 2 -4.38 -24.56 -13.65
C ALA A 2 -3.93 -24.11 -12.97
N LYS A 3 -4.06 -23.84 -12.66
CA LYS A 3 -3.73 -23.41 -11.86
C LYS A 3 -3.72 -23.45 -10.95
N LYS A 4 -3.59 -23.25 -10.88
CA LYS A 4 -3.31 -23.63 -9.77
C LYS A 4 -3.88 -23.02 -8.57
N SER A 5 -4.31 -23.77 -7.50
CA SER A 5 -5.07 -23.26 -6.38
C SER A 5 -4.28 -22.27 -5.54
N GLY A 6 -2.98 -22.43 -5.45
CA GLY A 6 -2.14 -21.48 -4.73
C GLY A 6 -2.18 -20.10 -5.31
N ASP A 7 -2.54 -20.00 -6.59
CA ASP A 7 -2.56 -18.70 -7.26
C ASP A 7 -3.78 -17.87 -6.90
N SER A 8 -4.73 -18.45 -6.21
CA SER A 8 -5.94 -17.74 -5.85
C SER A 8 -5.99 -17.37 -4.37
N VAL A 9 -4.89 -17.54 -3.65
CA VAL A 9 -4.83 -17.24 -2.22
C VAL A 9 -3.84 -16.12 -1.99
N TYR A 10 -4.27 -15.09 -1.26
CA TYR A 10 -3.45 -13.92 -1.01
C TYR A 10 -3.46 -13.59 0.47
N LYS A 11 -2.40 -12.96 0.91
CA LYS A 11 -2.34 -12.34 2.23
C LYS A 11 -2.45 -10.84 2.06
N ILE A 12 -2.91 -10.17 3.10
CA ILE A 12 -3.11 -8.73 3.07
C ILE A 12 -2.37 -8.10 4.24
N VAL A 13 -1.69 -7.00 3.94
CA VAL A 13 -1.03 -6.20 4.95
C VAL A 13 -1.48 -4.76 4.78
N GLU A 14 -1.64 -4.06 5.88
CA GLU A 14 -2.06 -2.67 5.85
C GLU A 14 -0.86 -1.77 6.05
N VAL A 15 -0.73 -0.75 5.20
CA VAL A 15 0.38 0.20 5.26
C VAL A 15 -0.15 1.61 5.09
N VAL A 16 0.64 2.57 5.57
CA VAL A 16 0.35 3.99 5.36
C VAL A 16 1.60 4.62 4.77
N GLY A 17 1.44 5.23 3.60
CA GLY A 17 2.51 6.03 3.02
C GLY A 17 2.26 7.51 3.26
N THR A 18 3.33 8.28 3.25
CA THR A 18 3.23 9.73 3.40
C THR A 18 4.04 10.42 2.33
N SER A 19 3.60 11.64 1.98
CA SER A 19 4.31 12.45 1.00
C SER A 19 3.97 13.91 1.24
N PRO A 20 4.92 14.82 1.07
CA PRO A 20 4.60 16.25 1.14
C PRO A 20 3.91 16.78 -0.10
N THR A 21 3.80 15.99 -1.18
CA THR A 21 3.30 16.49 -2.45
C THR A 21 1.93 15.95 -2.85
N SER A 22 1.64 14.66 -2.61
CA SER A 22 0.36 14.12 -3.07
C SER A 22 0.05 12.79 -2.44
N TRP A 23 -1.23 12.40 -2.48
CA TRP A 23 -1.66 11.08 -2.05
C TRP A 23 -1.11 9.99 -2.96
N GLU A 24 -1.02 10.27 -4.25
CA GLU A 24 -0.49 9.30 -5.21
C GLU A 24 0.97 8.98 -4.90
N GLU A 25 1.74 10.01 -4.62
CA GLU A 25 3.13 9.83 -4.25
C GLU A 25 3.24 9.03 -2.95
N ALA A 26 2.37 9.37 -1.98
CA ALA A 26 2.35 8.67 -0.70
C ALA A 26 2.11 7.17 -0.92
N GLY A 27 1.15 6.84 -1.79
CA GLY A 27 0.87 5.45 -2.10
C GLY A 27 2.03 4.75 -2.77
N ARG A 28 2.64 5.40 -3.75
CA ARG A 28 3.79 4.80 -4.43
C ARG A 28 4.95 4.54 -3.49
N ARG A 29 5.21 5.46 -2.57
CA ARG A 29 6.28 5.29 -1.59
C ARG A 29 6.03 4.08 -0.70
N ALA A 30 4.78 3.90 -0.25
CA ALA A 30 4.44 2.77 0.57
C ALA A 30 4.63 1.46 -0.18
N ILE A 31 4.22 1.41 -1.44
CA ILE A 31 4.39 0.21 -2.24
C ILE A 31 5.87 -0.10 -2.46
N GLN A 32 6.66 0.91 -2.76
CA GLN A 32 8.10 0.71 -2.96
C GLN A 32 8.77 0.18 -1.70
N ALA A 33 8.40 0.74 -0.53
CA ALA A 33 8.98 0.28 0.72
C ALA A 33 8.56 -1.16 1.02
N ALA A 34 7.29 -1.47 0.81
CA ALA A 34 6.78 -2.81 1.09
C ALA A 34 7.40 -3.85 0.16
N SER A 35 7.64 -3.47 -1.10
CA SER A 35 8.16 -4.42 -2.08
C SER A 35 9.58 -4.86 -1.78
N LYS A 36 10.26 -4.19 -0.87
CA LYS A 36 11.61 -4.60 -0.46
C LYS A 36 11.58 -5.85 0.40
N THR A 37 10.49 -6.10 1.09
CA THR A 37 10.39 -7.24 1.99
C THR A 37 9.28 -8.21 1.60
N LEU A 38 8.26 -7.74 0.89
CA LEU A 38 7.13 -8.58 0.48
C LEU A 38 7.26 -8.91 -0.99
N ARG A 39 7.09 -10.17 -1.33
CA ARG A 39 7.15 -10.61 -2.72
C ARG A 39 5.76 -10.70 -3.31
N ASP A 40 5.70 -10.53 -4.63
CA ASP A 40 4.48 -10.78 -5.38
C ASP A 40 3.33 -9.91 -4.95
N LEU A 41 3.61 -8.62 -4.72
CA LEU A 41 2.54 -7.67 -4.51
C LEU A 41 1.69 -7.60 -5.77
N ARG A 42 0.36 -7.66 -5.61
CA ARG A 42 -0.53 -7.72 -6.75
C ARG A 42 -1.52 -6.58 -6.79
N ILE A 43 -2.08 -6.21 -5.64
CA ILE A 43 -3.11 -5.19 -5.59
C ILE A 43 -2.85 -4.28 -4.40
N ALA A 44 -3.05 -2.99 -4.61
CA ALA A 44 -3.04 -2.00 -3.54
C ALA A 44 -4.40 -1.34 -3.56
N GLU A 45 -5.16 -1.54 -2.49
CA GLU A 45 -6.47 -0.94 -2.36
C GLU A 45 -6.37 0.25 -1.43
N VAL A 46 -6.70 1.45 -1.94
CA VAL A 46 -6.69 2.65 -1.11
C VAL A 46 -7.96 2.63 -0.26
N VAL A 47 -7.78 2.60 1.05
CA VAL A 47 -8.92 2.55 1.95
C VAL A 47 -9.18 3.89 2.65
N LYS A 48 -8.18 4.76 2.72
CA LYS A 48 -8.36 6.06 3.36
C LYS A 48 -7.25 7.00 2.94
N GLN A 49 -7.60 8.26 2.78
CA GLN A 49 -6.64 9.33 2.51
C GLN A 49 -6.89 10.41 3.54
N ASP A 50 -5.82 10.95 4.11
CA ASP A 50 -5.93 12.05 5.05
C ASP A 50 -4.71 12.94 4.94
N MET A 51 -4.67 13.96 5.75
CA MET A 51 -3.59 14.94 5.71
C MET A 51 -3.12 15.24 7.11
N ALA A 52 -1.82 15.38 7.26
CA ALA A 52 -1.22 15.82 8.50
C ALA A 52 -1.19 17.35 8.48
N ILE A 53 -1.58 17.96 9.58
CA ILE A 53 -1.70 19.41 9.69
C ILE A 53 -0.85 19.89 10.85
N GLU A 54 -0.05 20.92 10.61
CA GLU A 54 0.72 21.58 11.67
C GLU A 54 0.53 23.08 11.53
N ASN A 55 0.15 23.72 12.62
CA ASN A 55 -0.06 25.17 12.65
C ASN A 55 -1.00 25.63 11.55
N GLY A 56 -2.08 24.87 11.33
CA GLY A 56 -3.08 25.21 10.34
C GLY A 56 -2.68 24.97 8.90
N LYS A 57 -1.57 24.32 8.67
CA LYS A 57 -1.09 24.06 7.31
C LYS A 57 -0.93 22.56 7.07
N VAL A 58 -1.24 22.14 5.85
CA VAL A 58 -1.02 20.76 5.45
C VAL A 58 0.47 20.54 5.25
N VAL A 59 1.04 19.59 5.98
CA VAL A 59 2.46 19.27 5.87
C VAL A 59 2.71 17.93 5.22
N ALA A 60 1.71 17.09 5.13
CA ALA A 60 1.88 15.79 4.47
C ALA A 60 0.53 15.24 4.05
N TYR A 61 0.55 14.47 2.97
CA TYR A 61 -0.59 13.68 2.52
C TYR A 61 -0.32 12.24 2.91
N ARG A 62 -1.33 11.55 3.42
CA ARG A 62 -1.18 10.16 3.85
C ARG A 62 -2.17 9.29 3.12
N THR A 63 -1.71 8.13 2.64
CA THR A 63 -2.55 7.17 1.94
C THR A 63 -2.44 5.84 2.66
N ARG A 64 -3.59 5.36 3.15
CA ARG A 64 -3.67 4.06 3.82
C ARG A 64 -4.17 3.04 2.81
N MET A 65 -3.47 1.91 2.74
CA MET A 65 -3.78 0.91 1.73
C MET A 65 -3.70 -0.48 2.32
N LEU A 66 -4.50 -1.36 1.73
CA LEU A 66 -4.37 -2.79 1.93
C LEU A 66 -3.61 -3.34 0.74
N LEU A 67 -2.47 -3.97 1.01
CA LEU A 67 -1.67 -4.58 -0.04
C LEU A 67 -1.89 -6.07 -0.05
N SER A 68 -2.28 -6.59 -1.21
CA SER A 68 -2.46 -8.02 -1.40
C SER A 68 -1.21 -8.60 -2.03
N TYR A 69 -0.69 -9.66 -1.44
CA TYR A 69 0.44 -10.34 -2.05
C TYR A 69 0.18 -11.83 -2.04
N LYS A 70 0.80 -12.49 -3.00
CA LYS A 70 0.50 -13.89 -3.24
C LYS A 70 0.97 -14.74 -2.07
N TYR A 71 0.09 -15.61 -1.60
CA TYR A 71 0.42 -16.50 -0.50
C TYR A 71 1.40 -17.56 -0.98
N GLN A 72 2.47 -17.74 -0.22
CA GLN A 72 3.49 -18.75 -0.52
C GLN A 72 3.35 -19.85 0.53
N ALA A 73 2.84 -20.98 0.11
CA ALA A 73 2.63 -22.09 1.03
C ALA A 73 3.92 -22.87 1.26
#